data_c63935c3649737c3f1a585eebf547347
#
_entry.id   c63935c3649737c3f1a585eebf547347
#
_cell.length_a   1.000
_cell.length_b   1.000
_cell.length_c   1.000
_cell.angle_alpha   90.00
_cell.angle_beta   90.00
_cell.angle_gamma   90.00
#
_symmetry.space_group_name_H-M   'P 1'
#
loop_
_entity.id
_entity.type
_entity.pdbx_description
1 polymer ?
#
loop_
_entity_poly.entity_id
_entity_poly.type
_entity_poly.pdbx_seq_one_letter_code
_entity_poly.pdbx_strand_id
1 'polypeptide(L)'
;KERRLTAVGSALERFNEDALRIMRAMRFAATLDFQIENKTFLAMCESAHLLEKISVERIFIEFDKLLLGQDWRNGLTLLLKSGAYKYLPDLQDSALKKVLTDLSVDFHFQNSEQAWAALLTRFSNIDVKTFLRKWKVSNEFAKFVADLVSAYELYSWDLMSLYHFGLEKVLLVDELKVAYGLKIDREQAVTINNQLQIHDKSEIVIAGKDLMEEFSLEPGPELGKILKIIEEKIVKNKLKNEQAAIFAEVKKM
;
A
#
# COMPACT_ATOMS: atom_id res chain seq x y z
N LYS A 1 -8.82 -1.07 36.65
CA LYS A 1 -8.19 -2.29 36.08
C LYS A 1 -6.95 -1.82 35.30
N GLU A 2 -5.82 -2.43 35.59
CA GLU A 2 -4.58 -2.16 34.85
C GLU A 2 -4.75 -2.61 33.40
N ARG A 3 -4.42 -1.68 32.45
CA ARG A 3 -4.40 -2.01 31.00
C ARG A 3 -3.11 -2.78 30.69
N ARG A 4 -3.04 -4.05 31.12
CA ARG A 4 -1.81 -4.87 31.02
C ARG A 4 -2.12 -6.24 30.47
N LEU A 5 -1.30 -6.68 29.51
CA LEU A 5 -1.30 -8.02 28.93
C LEU A 5 -0.28 -8.88 29.68
N THR A 6 -0.73 -10.00 30.20
CA THR A 6 0.10 -10.98 30.92
C THR A 6 -0.21 -12.37 30.36
N ALA A 7 0.81 -13.16 30.10
CA ALA A 7 0.64 -14.56 29.71
C ALA A 7 0.07 -15.38 30.87
N VAL A 8 -0.89 -16.24 30.58
CA VAL A 8 -1.44 -17.18 31.57
C VAL A 8 -0.48 -18.34 31.77
N GLY A 9 0.03 -18.50 32.99
CA GLY A 9 1.07 -19.51 33.32
C GLY A 9 2.46 -19.07 32.86
N SER A 10 3.28 -20.02 32.44
CA SER A 10 4.63 -19.75 31.93
C SER A 10 4.58 -19.15 30.53
N ALA A 11 5.00 -17.90 30.34
CA ALA A 11 5.04 -17.25 29.03
C ALA A 11 5.92 -17.99 28.02
N LEU A 12 7.09 -18.50 28.46
CA LEU A 12 7.99 -19.30 27.63
C LEU A 12 7.33 -20.58 27.10
N GLU A 13 6.63 -21.31 27.95
CA GLU A 13 5.89 -22.52 27.53
C GLU A 13 4.83 -22.16 26.50
N ARG A 14 4.07 -21.09 26.73
CA ARG A 14 3.01 -20.63 25.81
C ARG A 14 3.55 -20.22 24.44
N PHE A 15 4.71 -19.58 24.39
CA PHE A 15 5.34 -19.21 23.11
C PHE A 15 5.99 -20.40 22.40
N ASN A 16 6.48 -21.39 23.16
CA ASN A 16 6.94 -22.66 22.58
C ASN A 16 5.79 -23.51 21.99
N GLU A 17 4.60 -23.47 22.59
CA GLU A 17 3.42 -24.16 22.05
C GLU A 17 2.94 -23.54 20.72
N ASP A 18 2.86 -22.22 20.64
CA ASP A 18 2.51 -21.46 19.42
C ASP A 18 3.18 -20.08 19.46
N ALA A 19 4.27 -19.94 18.69
CA ALA A 19 5.04 -18.70 18.63
C ALA A 19 4.25 -17.53 18.03
N LEU A 20 3.16 -17.76 17.26
CA LEU A 20 2.29 -16.68 16.78
C LEU A 20 1.71 -15.85 17.93
N ARG A 21 1.62 -16.42 19.14
CA ARG A 21 1.18 -15.68 20.33
C ARG A 21 2.05 -14.44 20.60
N ILE A 22 3.32 -14.43 20.17
CA ILE A 22 4.20 -13.25 20.24
C ILE A 22 3.62 -12.11 19.40
N MET A 23 3.32 -12.36 18.12
CA MET A 23 2.70 -11.36 17.24
C MET A 23 1.32 -10.94 17.74
N ARG A 24 0.53 -11.89 18.25
CA ARG A 24 -0.79 -11.61 18.83
C ARG A 24 -0.70 -10.70 20.05
N ALA A 25 0.29 -10.90 20.93
CA ALA A 25 0.49 -10.02 22.09
C ALA A 25 0.82 -8.59 21.67
N MET A 26 1.70 -8.41 20.67
CA MET A 26 2.01 -7.09 20.11
C MET A 26 0.79 -6.44 19.47
N ARG A 27 0.03 -7.22 18.68
CA ARG A 27 -1.23 -6.73 18.09
C ARG A 27 -2.24 -6.32 19.15
N PHE A 28 -2.43 -7.10 20.20
CA PHE A 28 -3.35 -6.74 21.28
C PHE A 28 -2.88 -5.48 22.02
N ALA A 29 -1.57 -5.32 22.23
CA ALA A 29 -1.03 -4.09 22.79
C ALA A 29 -1.37 -2.88 21.90
N ALA A 30 -1.20 -3.00 20.58
CA ALA A 30 -1.54 -1.96 19.61
C ALA A 30 -3.04 -1.68 19.51
N THR A 31 -3.90 -2.73 19.48
CA THR A 31 -5.34 -2.56 19.29
C THR A 31 -6.09 -2.10 20.53
N LEU A 32 -5.64 -2.49 21.72
CA LEU A 32 -6.32 -2.23 22.99
C LEU A 32 -5.66 -1.11 23.82
N ASP A 33 -4.56 -0.56 23.33
CA ASP A 33 -3.72 0.39 24.07
C ASP A 33 -3.32 -0.19 25.44
N PHE A 34 -2.76 -1.41 25.43
CA PHE A 34 -2.34 -2.12 26.62
C PHE A 34 -0.82 -2.25 26.66
N GLN A 35 -0.27 -2.20 27.87
CA GLN A 35 1.14 -2.49 28.11
C GLN A 35 1.37 -4.00 28.29
N ILE A 36 2.48 -4.51 27.78
CA ILE A 36 2.87 -5.91 28.02
C ILE A 36 3.64 -5.98 29.34
N GLU A 37 3.26 -6.94 30.19
CA GLU A 37 3.99 -7.20 31.43
C GLU A 37 5.45 -7.55 31.14
N ASN A 38 6.38 -7.07 31.99
CA ASN A 38 7.82 -7.19 31.76
C ASN A 38 8.29 -8.66 31.60
N LYS A 39 7.79 -9.58 32.46
CA LYS A 39 8.15 -11.00 32.37
C LYS A 39 7.67 -11.62 31.05
N THR A 40 6.45 -11.27 30.64
CA THR A 40 5.88 -11.70 29.35
C THR A 40 6.71 -11.14 28.19
N PHE A 41 7.13 -9.85 28.25
CA PHE A 41 7.95 -9.24 27.22
C PHE A 41 9.36 -9.87 27.13
N LEU A 42 10.00 -10.17 28.25
CA LEU A 42 11.31 -10.86 28.25
C LEU A 42 11.21 -12.25 27.61
N ALA A 43 10.14 -13.00 27.92
CA ALA A 43 9.89 -14.28 27.27
C ALA A 43 9.63 -14.14 25.77
N MET A 44 8.98 -13.05 25.31
CA MET A 44 8.82 -12.76 23.88
C MET A 44 10.18 -12.54 23.21
N CYS A 45 11.08 -11.80 23.83
CA CYS A 45 12.44 -11.56 23.30
C CYS A 45 13.20 -12.90 23.15
N GLU A 46 13.14 -13.76 24.14
CA GLU A 46 13.81 -15.06 24.14
C GLU A 46 13.23 -15.99 23.06
N SER A 47 11.91 -15.99 22.89
CA SER A 47 11.18 -16.88 21.98
C SER A 47 11.01 -16.33 20.56
N ALA A 48 11.46 -15.09 20.27
CA ALA A 48 11.22 -14.41 18.98
C ALA A 48 11.69 -15.23 17.76
N HIS A 49 12.80 -15.99 17.90
CA HIS A 49 13.34 -16.86 16.85
C HIS A 49 12.38 -17.98 16.42
N LEU A 50 11.43 -18.35 17.27
CA LEU A 50 10.43 -19.38 16.95
C LEU A 50 9.43 -18.90 15.88
N LEU A 51 9.35 -17.58 15.58
CA LEU A 51 8.52 -17.04 14.51
C LEU A 51 8.91 -17.58 13.14
N GLU A 52 10.16 -17.99 12.93
CA GLU A 52 10.60 -18.64 11.68
C GLU A 52 9.82 -19.95 11.37
N LYS A 53 9.23 -20.58 12.38
CA LYS A 53 8.44 -21.81 12.22
C LYS A 53 6.97 -21.54 11.89
N ILE A 54 6.54 -20.29 11.94
CA ILE A 54 5.16 -19.88 11.70
C ILE A 54 4.98 -19.53 10.22
N SER A 55 3.85 -19.96 9.64
CA SER A 55 3.54 -19.57 8.26
C SER A 55 3.41 -18.06 8.11
N VAL A 56 3.93 -17.53 7.00
CA VAL A 56 3.99 -16.09 6.74
C VAL A 56 2.59 -15.50 6.66
N GLU A 57 1.62 -16.25 6.14
CA GLU A 57 0.21 -15.83 6.05
C GLU A 57 -0.39 -15.55 7.43
N ARG A 58 -0.09 -16.39 8.44
CA ARG A 58 -0.54 -16.17 9.82
C ARG A 58 0.14 -14.93 10.43
N ILE A 59 1.44 -14.76 10.17
CA ILE A 59 2.20 -13.60 10.62
C ILE A 59 1.64 -12.34 9.96
N PHE A 60 1.38 -12.35 8.65
CA PHE A 60 0.81 -11.22 7.92
C PHE A 60 -0.48 -10.72 8.57
N ILE A 61 -1.42 -11.62 8.87
CA ILE A 61 -2.71 -11.25 9.48
C ILE A 61 -2.52 -10.53 10.83
N GLU A 62 -1.60 -10.98 11.67
CA GLU A 62 -1.36 -10.34 12.97
C GLU A 62 -0.60 -9.02 12.82
N PHE A 63 0.38 -8.95 11.92
CA PHE A 63 1.16 -7.74 11.65
C PHE A 63 0.31 -6.65 10.99
N ASP A 64 -0.52 -7.01 10.02
CA ASP A 64 -1.45 -6.12 9.37
C ASP A 64 -2.42 -5.47 10.36
N LYS A 65 -3.04 -6.28 11.22
CA LYS A 65 -3.90 -5.79 12.31
C LYS A 65 -3.17 -4.96 13.36
N LEU A 66 -1.87 -5.21 13.56
CA LEU A 66 -1.03 -4.39 14.44
C LEU A 66 -0.87 -3.00 13.86
N LEU A 67 -0.60 -2.87 12.55
CA LEU A 67 -0.45 -1.59 11.86
C LEU A 67 -1.73 -0.76 11.91
N LEU A 68 -2.89 -1.40 11.86
CA LEU A 68 -4.21 -0.75 11.96
C LEU A 68 -4.69 -0.54 13.40
N GLY A 69 -3.88 -0.91 14.39
CA GLY A 69 -4.20 -0.72 15.80
C GLY A 69 -4.23 0.76 16.21
N GLN A 70 -5.04 1.09 17.21
CA GLN A 70 -5.14 2.45 17.74
C GLN A 70 -3.78 2.98 18.23
N ASP A 71 -2.96 2.11 18.83
CA ASP A 71 -1.57 2.41 19.22
C ASP A 71 -0.58 1.53 18.42
N TRP A 72 -0.67 1.64 17.08
CA TRP A 72 0.23 0.92 16.17
C TRP A 72 1.72 1.23 16.43
N ARG A 73 2.01 2.43 16.96
CA ARG A 73 3.39 2.85 17.32
C ARG A 73 3.97 2.00 18.44
N ASN A 74 3.17 1.71 19.47
CA ASN A 74 3.55 0.80 20.54
C ASN A 74 3.79 -0.60 19.97
N GLY A 75 2.91 -1.08 19.09
CA GLY A 75 3.07 -2.36 18.40
C GLY A 75 4.40 -2.47 17.65
N LEU A 76 4.75 -1.49 16.82
CA LEU A 76 6.03 -1.45 16.11
C LEU A 76 7.22 -1.28 17.04
N THR A 77 7.07 -0.52 18.13
CA THR A 77 8.09 -0.37 19.15
C THR A 77 8.39 -1.70 19.87
N LEU A 78 7.36 -2.46 20.20
CA LEU A 78 7.49 -3.80 20.77
C LEU A 78 8.16 -4.76 19.79
N LEU A 79 7.80 -4.71 18.52
CA LEU A 79 8.41 -5.51 17.45
C LEU A 79 9.93 -5.23 17.34
N LEU A 80 10.32 -3.96 17.39
CA LEU A 80 11.73 -3.55 17.37
C LEU A 80 12.47 -3.99 18.64
N LYS A 81 11.92 -3.66 19.82
CA LYS A 81 12.56 -3.93 21.11
C LYS A 81 12.72 -5.43 21.41
N SER A 82 11.78 -6.25 20.97
CA SER A 82 11.87 -7.70 21.13
C SER A 82 12.83 -8.37 20.15
N GLY A 83 13.22 -7.67 19.07
CA GLY A 83 14.02 -8.23 18.00
C GLY A 83 13.23 -9.16 17.07
N ALA A 84 11.91 -9.29 17.25
CA ALA A 84 11.06 -10.19 16.47
C ALA A 84 11.05 -9.85 14.97
N TYR A 85 11.23 -8.59 14.60
CA TYR A 85 11.32 -8.16 13.18
C TYR A 85 12.38 -8.93 12.38
N LYS A 86 13.46 -9.43 13.03
CA LYS A 86 14.56 -10.16 12.39
C LYS A 86 14.11 -11.49 11.78
N TYR A 87 13.00 -12.04 12.30
CA TYR A 87 12.43 -13.33 11.91
C TYR A 87 11.20 -13.19 11.01
N LEU A 88 10.92 -11.95 10.55
CA LEU A 88 9.86 -11.64 9.62
C LEU A 88 10.43 -11.34 8.22
N PRO A 89 9.69 -11.62 7.13
CA PRO A 89 10.24 -11.50 5.78
C PRO A 89 10.78 -10.09 5.46
N ASP A 90 12.10 -9.99 5.33
CA ASP A 90 12.85 -8.79 4.88
C ASP A 90 12.53 -7.48 5.61
N LEU A 91 11.97 -7.51 6.83
CA LEU A 91 11.76 -6.29 7.60
C LEU A 91 13.09 -5.66 8.02
N GLN A 92 13.22 -4.36 7.74
CA GLN A 92 14.40 -3.57 8.08
C GLN A 92 14.12 -2.71 9.32
N ASP A 93 14.96 -2.81 10.33
CA ASP A 93 14.84 -2.00 11.55
C ASP A 93 14.93 -0.50 11.26
N SER A 94 15.78 -0.11 10.31
CA SER A 94 15.91 1.28 9.86
C SER A 94 14.63 1.85 9.30
N ALA A 95 13.89 1.07 8.50
CA ALA A 95 12.60 1.48 7.94
C ALA A 95 11.52 1.60 9.03
N LEU A 96 11.44 0.61 9.93
CA LEU A 96 10.52 0.65 11.07
C LEU A 96 10.76 1.87 11.97
N LYS A 97 12.05 2.17 12.26
CA LYS A 97 12.43 3.37 13.02
C LYS A 97 12.01 4.65 12.31
N LYS A 98 12.26 4.78 10.99
CA LYS A 98 11.85 5.94 10.21
C LYS A 98 10.33 6.14 10.21
N VAL A 99 9.55 5.08 10.07
CA VAL A 99 8.08 5.18 10.18
C VAL A 99 7.67 5.73 11.54
N LEU A 100 8.30 5.26 12.63
CA LEU A 100 8.00 5.74 13.99
C LEU A 100 8.43 7.19 14.23
N THR A 101 9.51 7.67 13.61
CA THR A 101 10.05 9.02 13.81
C THR A 101 9.45 10.04 12.87
N ASP A 102 9.21 9.67 11.61
CA ASP A 102 8.91 10.63 10.56
C ASP A 102 7.39 10.87 10.39
N LEU A 103 6.55 9.89 10.71
CA LEU A 103 5.10 10.09 10.70
C LEU A 103 4.64 10.94 11.88
N SER A 104 3.66 11.82 11.67
CA SER A 104 3.03 12.60 12.74
C SER A 104 2.43 11.71 13.82
N VAL A 105 2.49 12.17 15.08
CA VAL A 105 2.14 11.35 16.26
C VAL A 105 0.70 10.86 16.21
N ASP A 106 -0.23 11.69 15.75
CA ASP A 106 -1.67 11.40 15.74
C ASP A 106 -2.13 10.73 14.44
N PHE A 107 -1.18 10.30 13.58
CA PHE A 107 -1.55 9.69 12.32
C PHE A 107 -2.03 8.24 12.51
N HIS A 108 -3.18 7.94 11.91
CA HIS A 108 -3.75 6.60 11.83
C HIS A 108 -3.96 6.23 10.35
N PHE A 109 -3.63 5.01 10.00
CA PHE A 109 -3.80 4.51 8.64
C PHE A 109 -5.28 4.28 8.31
N GLN A 110 -5.70 4.65 7.12
CA GLN A 110 -7.07 4.46 6.64
C GLN A 110 -7.37 2.98 6.34
N ASN A 111 -6.39 2.27 5.80
CA ASN A 111 -6.48 0.87 5.42
C ASN A 111 -5.11 0.18 5.45
N SER A 112 -5.12 -1.13 5.24
CA SER A 112 -3.92 -1.96 5.21
C SER A 112 -2.94 -1.52 4.14
N GLU A 113 -3.43 -1.22 2.94
CA GLU A 113 -2.59 -0.85 1.79
C GLU A 113 -1.81 0.43 2.06
N GLN A 114 -2.44 1.44 2.69
CA GLN A 114 -1.77 2.67 3.10
C GLN A 114 -0.71 2.40 4.18
N ALA A 115 -1.00 1.54 5.16
CA ALA A 115 -0.05 1.19 6.21
C ALA A 115 1.21 0.49 5.65
N TRP A 116 1.02 -0.45 4.73
CA TRP A 116 2.12 -1.14 4.06
C TRP A 116 2.89 -0.20 3.12
N ALA A 117 2.21 0.68 2.40
CA ALA A 117 2.86 1.69 1.57
C ALA A 117 3.72 2.64 2.42
N ALA A 118 3.20 3.14 3.55
CA ALA A 118 3.95 3.97 4.48
C ALA A 118 5.25 3.30 4.94
N LEU A 119 5.17 2.01 5.28
CA LEU A 119 6.34 1.22 5.66
C LEU A 119 7.33 1.11 4.50
N LEU A 120 6.86 0.72 3.30
CA LEU A 120 7.72 0.42 2.15
C LEU A 120 8.38 1.67 1.55
N THR A 121 7.78 2.85 1.67
CA THR A 121 8.41 4.12 1.26
C THR A 121 9.64 4.48 2.12
N ARG A 122 9.87 3.80 3.24
CA ARG A 122 11.04 4.00 4.11
C ARG A 122 12.13 2.94 3.95
N PHE A 123 11.89 1.91 3.13
CA PHE A 123 12.90 0.91 2.81
C PHE A 123 13.93 1.46 1.81
N SER A 124 15.17 1.03 1.94
CA SER A 124 16.21 1.32 0.97
C SER A 124 16.32 0.18 -0.04
N ASN A 125 16.34 0.50 -1.34
CA ASN A 125 16.59 -0.45 -2.43
C ASN A 125 15.68 -1.69 -2.41
N ILE A 126 14.36 -1.47 -2.32
CA ILE A 126 13.39 -2.55 -2.29
C ILE A 126 12.69 -2.71 -3.64
N ASP A 127 12.56 -3.95 -4.11
CA ASP A 127 11.53 -4.33 -5.08
C ASP A 127 10.24 -4.66 -4.34
N VAL A 128 9.27 -3.74 -4.41
CA VAL A 128 8.00 -3.81 -3.66
C VAL A 128 7.24 -5.10 -3.97
N LYS A 129 7.19 -5.52 -5.24
CA LYS A 129 6.46 -6.73 -5.66
C LYS A 129 7.12 -8.00 -5.10
N THR A 130 8.44 -8.07 -5.16
CA THR A 130 9.20 -9.21 -4.60
C THR A 130 9.07 -9.27 -3.08
N PHE A 131 9.13 -8.13 -2.40
CA PHE A 131 8.91 -8.06 -0.95
C PHE A 131 7.51 -8.58 -0.59
N LEU A 132 6.46 -8.04 -1.20
CA LEU A 132 5.07 -8.41 -0.90
C LEU A 132 4.77 -9.88 -1.25
N ARG A 133 5.44 -10.45 -2.28
CA ARG A 133 5.35 -11.88 -2.59
C ARG A 133 5.87 -12.75 -1.45
N LYS A 134 6.95 -12.33 -0.76
CA LYS A 134 7.44 -13.03 0.44
C LYS A 134 6.45 -13.01 1.59
N TRP A 135 5.61 -11.97 1.66
CA TRP A 135 4.53 -11.85 2.64
C TRP A 135 3.25 -12.60 2.26
N LYS A 136 3.26 -13.30 1.12
CA LYS A 136 2.14 -14.15 0.66
C LYS A 136 0.81 -13.43 0.54
N VAL A 137 0.83 -12.14 0.23
CA VAL A 137 -0.38 -11.33 0.02
C VAL A 137 -1.01 -11.61 -1.35
N SER A 138 -2.27 -11.22 -1.54
CA SER A 138 -2.95 -11.32 -2.84
C SER A 138 -2.30 -10.42 -3.89
N ASN A 139 -2.45 -10.79 -5.17
CA ASN A 139 -1.95 -9.97 -6.28
C ASN A 139 -2.61 -8.59 -6.32
N GLU A 140 -3.88 -8.50 -5.95
CA GLU A 140 -4.63 -7.25 -5.88
C GLU A 140 -4.03 -6.33 -4.82
N PHE A 141 -3.84 -6.82 -3.60
CA PHE A 141 -3.19 -6.09 -2.51
C PHE A 141 -1.79 -5.64 -2.91
N ALA A 142 -0.98 -6.55 -3.47
CA ALA A 142 0.38 -6.23 -3.89
C ALA A 142 0.43 -5.14 -4.97
N LYS A 143 -0.51 -5.17 -5.93
CA LYS A 143 -0.65 -4.14 -6.96
C LYS A 143 -1.04 -2.80 -6.34
N PHE A 144 -2.04 -2.78 -5.48
CA PHE A 144 -2.51 -1.54 -4.84
C PHE A 144 -1.39 -0.88 -4.04
N VAL A 145 -0.68 -1.64 -3.19
CA VAL A 145 0.46 -1.12 -2.42
C VAL A 145 1.59 -0.62 -3.34
N ALA A 146 1.91 -1.35 -4.40
CA ALA A 146 2.94 -0.95 -5.37
C ALA A 146 2.55 0.37 -6.08
N ASP A 147 1.27 0.54 -6.42
CA ASP A 147 0.75 1.77 -7.00
C ASP A 147 0.89 2.94 -6.00
N LEU A 148 0.56 2.74 -4.71
CA LEU A 148 0.73 3.77 -3.68
C LEU A 148 2.21 4.17 -3.50
N VAL A 149 3.12 3.20 -3.46
CA VAL A 149 4.56 3.47 -3.33
C VAL A 149 5.07 4.23 -4.54
N SER A 150 4.65 3.84 -5.76
CA SER A 150 5.03 4.54 -7.00
C SER A 150 4.46 5.95 -7.05
N ALA A 151 3.21 6.14 -6.63
CA ALA A 151 2.56 7.44 -6.56
C ALA A 151 3.21 8.35 -5.50
N TYR A 152 3.72 7.78 -4.41
CA TYR A 152 4.42 8.56 -3.36
C TYR A 152 5.68 9.25 -3.89
N GLU A 153 6.37 8.68 -4.89
CA GLU A 153 7.56 9.25 -5.51
C GLU A 153 7.28 10.49 -6.40
N LEU A 154 6.03 10.71 -6.81
CA LEU A 154 5.66 11.85 -7.62
C LEU A 154 5.59 13.13 -6.77
N TYR A 155 6.12 14.23 -7.29
CA TYR A 155 6.10 15.53 -6.59
C TYR A 155 4.79 16.31 -6.78
N SER A 156 4.09 16.06 -7.88
CA SER A 156 2.83 16.74 -8.24
C SER A 156 1.94 15.81 -9.04
N TRP A 157 0.67 16.14 -9.07
CA TRP A 157 -0.33 15.41 -9.84
C TRP A 157 -0.60 16.11 -11.18
N ASP A 158 -0.89 15.29 -12.19
CA ASP A 158 -1.40 15.71 -13.49
C ASP A 158 -2.54 14.78 -13.96
N LEU A 159 -3.12 15.05 -15.13
CA LEU A 159 -4.19 14.23 -15.67
C LEU A 159 -3.79 12.76 -15.87
N MET A 160 -2.54 12.53 -16.28
CA MET A 160 -2.05 11.17 -16.52
C MET A 160 -1.85 10.39 -15.22
N SER A 161 -1.31 11.01 -14.17
CA SER A 161 -1.14 10.38 -12.87
C SER A 161 -2.48 10.10 -12.20
N LEU A 162 -3.45 11.04 -12.25
CA LEU A 162 -4.80 10.80 -11.74
C LEU A 162 -5.51 9.67 -12.49
N TYR A 163 -5.42 9.63 -13.82
CA TYR A 163 -5.97 8.54 -14.62
C TYR A 163 -5.32 7.19 -14.28
N HIS A 164 -3.98 7.17 -14.12
CA HIS A 164 -3.23 5.94 -13.89
C HIS A 164 -3.48 5.34 -12.50
N PHE A 165 -3.45 6.17 -11.45
CA PHE A 165 -3.57 5.69 -10.06
C PHE A 165 -5.01 5.71 -9.55
N GLY A 166 -5.85 6.59 -10.08
CA GLY A 166 -7.19 6.88 -9.58
C GLY A 166 -7.19 7.78 -8.34
N LEU A 167 -8.27 8.53 -8.15
CA LEU A 167 -8.38 9.53 -7.08
C LEU A 167 -8.22 8.92 -5.69
N GLU A 168 -8.77 7.73 -5.45
CA GLU A 168 -8.67 7.04 -4.14
C GLU A 168 -7.22 6.88 -3.69
N LYS A 169 -6.38 6.31 -4.54
CA LYS A 169 -4.96 6.06 -4.21
C LYS A 169 -4.18 7.36 -4.05
N VAL A 170 -4.47 8.35 -4.91
CA VAL A 170 -3.85 9.68 -4.83
C VAL A 170 -4.15 10.34 -3.48
N LEU A 171 -5.40 10.30 -3.01
CA LEU A 171 -5.77 10.86 -1.72
C LEU A 171 -5.09 10.13 -0.54
N LEU A 172 -4.99 8.80 -0.58
CA LEU A 172 -4.26 8.02 0.42
C LEU A 172 -2.77 8.41 0.48
N VAL A 173 -2.16 8.66 -0.70
CA VAL A 173 -0.76 9.11 -0.80
C VAL A 173 -0.60 10.55 -0.30
N ASP A 174 -1.53 11.45 -0.62
CA ASP A 174 -1.50 12.83 -0.13
C ASP A 174 -1.59 12.88 1.41
N GLU A 175 -2.43 12.04 2.01
CA GLU A 175 -2.49 11.89 3.47
C GLU A 175 -1.15 11.42 4.05
N LEU A 176 -0.51 10.42 3.44
CA LEU A 176 0.82 9.97 3.86
C LEU A 176 1.86 11.06 3.73
N LYS A 177 1.89 11.79 2.63
CA LYS A 177 2.82 12.90 2.40
C LYS A 177 2.65 13.99 3.46
N VAL A 178 1.41 14.36 3.77
CA VAL A 178 1.11 15.32 4.86
C VAL A 178 1.57 14.79 6.21
N ALA A 179 1.30 13.52 6.49
CA ALA A 179 1.72 12.88 7.74
C ALA A 179 3.25 12.82 7.89
N TYR A 180 3.98 12.77 6.78
CA TYR A 180 5.44 12.91 6.71
C TYR A 180 5.93 14.36 6.65
N GLY A 181 5.07 15.34 6.89
CA GLY A 181 5.44 16.76 6.96
C GLY A 181 5.57 17.48 5.61
N LEU A 182 5.16 16.85 4.51
CA LEU A 182 5.15 17.51 3.19
C LEU A 182 3.92 18.42 3.05
N LYS A 183 4.11 19.55 2.37
CA LYS A 183 3.01 20.45 2.04
C LYS A 183 2.34 19.98 0.76
N ILE A 184 1.08 19.55 0.86
CA ILE A 184 0.26 19.06 -0.24
C ILE A 184 -1.02 19.88 -0.32
N ASP A 185 -1.36 20.30 -1.53
CA ASP A 185 -2.67 20.88 -1.84
C ASP A 185 -3.65 19.74 -2.15
N ARG A 186 -4.46 19.37 -1.15
CA ARG A 186 -5.43 18.27 -1.27
C ARG A 186 -6.55 18.55 -2.28
N GLU A 187 -6.88 19.82 -2.55
CA GLU A 187 -7.91 20.19 -3.51
C GLU A 187 -7.42 20.02 -4.96
N GLN A 188 -6.12 20.09 -5.18
CA GLN A 188 -5.51 19.94 -6.48
C GLN A 188 -5.85 18.58 -7.13
N ALA A 189 -5.71 17.49 -6.39
CA ALA A 189 -6.01 16.15 -6.90
C ALA A 189 -7.47 16.01 -7.34
N VAL A 190 -8.41 16.51 -6.53
CA VAL A 190 -9.84 16.51 -6.85
C VAL A 190 -10.13 17.38 -8.06
N THR A 191 -9.52 18.56 -8.14
CA THR A 191 -9.68 19.49 -9.27
C THR A 191 -9.21 18.87 -10.59
N ILE A 192 -8.04 18.21 -10.58
CA ILE A 192 -7.50 17.53 -11.77
C ILE A 192 -8.38 16.33 -12.13
N ASN A 193 -8.82 15.54 -11.15
CA ASN A 193 -9.70 14.40 -11.40
C ASN A 193 -11.01 14.80 -12.09
N ASN A 194 -11.60 15.94 -11.69
CA ASN A 194 -12.82 16.47 -12.29
C ASN A 194 -12.61 16.99 -13.74
N GLN A 195 -11.38 17.16 -14.19
CA GLN A 195 -11.04 17.54 -15.57
C GLN A 195 -10.86 16.33 -16.49
N LEU A 196 -10.80 15.11 -15.94
CA LEU A 196 -10.70 13.89 -16.75
C LEU A 196 -11.99 13.66 -17.54
N GLN A 197 -11.85 13.38 -18.82
CA GLN A 197 -12.98 12.96 -19.67
C GLN A 197 -13.31 11.48 -19.48
N ILE A 198 -12.33 10.69 -19.04
CA ILE A 198 -12.45 9.25 -18.75
C ILE A 198 -11.62 8.92 -17.51
N HIS A 199 -12.09 7.97 -16.70
CA HIS A 199 -11.41 7.46 -15.51
C HIS A 199 -10.92 6.02 -15.71
N ASP A 200 -11.44 5.34 -16.74
CA ASP A 200 -11.05 3.99 -17.13
C ASP A 200 -11.10 3.86 -18.65
N LYS A 201 -10.29 2.98 -19.20
CA LYS A 201 -10.22 2.70 -20.63
C LYS A 201 -11.55 2.24 -21.23
N SER A 202 -12.41 1.59 -20.47
CA SER A 202 -13.73 1.14 -20.92
C SER A 202 -14.70 2.29 -21.19
N GLU A 203 -14.40 3.51 -20.72
CA GLU A 203 -15.21 4.71 -20.95
C GLU A 203 -14.92 5.38 -22.30
N ILE A 204 -13.92 4.91 -23.05
CA ILE A 204 -13.67 5.39 -24.42
C ILE A 204 -14.85 4.96 -25.30
N VAL A 205 -15.47 5.94 -25.98
CA VAL A 205 -16.72 5.74 -26.77
C VAL A 205 -16.56 4.81 -27.96
N ILE A 206 -15.33 4.44 -28.35
CA ILE A 206 -15.04 3.48 -29.42
C ILE A 206 -14.24 2.31 -28.88
N ALA A 207 -14.44 1.15 -29.48
CA ALA A 207 -13.62 -0.04 -29.27
C ALA A 207 -12.67 -0.28 -30.46
N GLY A 208 -11.72 -1.20 -30.29
CA GLY A 208 -10.82 -1.61 -31.37
C GLY A 208 -11.58 -2.13 -32.61
N LYS A 209 -12.75 -2.76 -32.40
CA LYS A 209 -13.62 -3.25 -33.46
C LYS A 209 -14.11 -2.12 -34.38
N ASP A 210 -14.50 -0.99 -33.80
CA ASP A 210 -15.00 0.16 -34.56
C ASP A 210 -13.90 0.75 -35.47
N LEU A 211 -12.64 0.75 -34.99
CA LEU A 211 -11.49 1.17 -35.79
C LEU A 211 -11.16 0.18 -36.92
N MET A 212 -11.28 -1.12 -36.66
CA MET A 212 -11.07 -2.14 -37.68
C MET A 212 -12.09 -2.03 -38.79
N GLU A 213 -13.39 -1.81 -38.46
CA GLU A 213 -14.47 -1.65 -39.44
C GLU A 213 -14.31 -0.35 -40.26
N GLU A 214 -14.02 0.80 -39.61
CA GLU A 214 -13.96 2.10 -40.31
C GLU A 214 -12.68 2.24 -41.17
N PHE A 215 -11.54 1.70 -40.71
CA PHE A 215 -10.24 1.92 -41.34
C PHE A 215 -9.63 0.67 -41.97
N SER A 216 -10.36 -0.44 -42.02
CA SER A 216 -9.88 -1.75 -42.54
C SER A 216 -8.57 -2.18 -41.88
N LEU A 217 -8.43 -1.94 -40.56
CA LEU A 217 -7.24 -2.32 -39.80
C LEU A 217 -7.30 -3.79 -39.39
N GLU A 218 -6.17 -4.46 -39.41
CA GLU A 218 -6.05 -5.83 -38.92
C GLU A 218 -5.81 -5.87 -37.38
N PRO A 219 -6.32 -6.91 -36.70
CA PRO A 219 -6.01 -7.12 -35.28
C PRO A 219 -4.50 -7.30 -35.10
N GLY A 220 -3.87 -6.45 -34.26
CA GLY A 220 -2.45 -6.56 -34.04
C GLY A 220 -1.83 -5.42 -33.24
N PRO A 221 -0.48 -5.41 -33.13
CA PRO A 221 0.24 -4.41 -32.36
C PRO A 221 0.02 -2.96 -32.82
N GLU A 222 -0.27 -2.76 -34.10
CA GLU A 222 -0.53 -1.44 -34.67
C GLU A 222 -1.84 -0.84 -34.16
N LEU A 223 -2.92 -1.64 -34.19
CA LEU A 223 -4.20 -1.25 -33.58
C LEU A 223 -4.04 -0.93 -32.09
N GLY A 224 -3.24 -1.72 -31.36
CA GLY A 224 -2.94 -1.47 -29.96
C GLY A 224 -2.21 -0.14 -29.73
N LYS A 225 -1.28 0.23 -30.60
CA LYS A 225 -0.58 1.54 -30.55
C LYS A 225 -1.55 2.69 -30.81
N ILE A 226 -2.42 2.57 -31.82
CA ILE A 226 -3.41 3.61 -32.13
C ILE A 226 -4.34 3.83 -30.95
N LEU A 227 -4.90 2.74 -30.36
CA LEU A 227 -5.76 2.84 -29.19
C LEU A 227 -5.07 3.49 -28.00
N LYS A 228 -3.80 3.17 -27.75
CA LYS A 228 -3.02 3.81 -26.69
C LYS A 228 -2.82 5.30 -26.91
N ILE A 229 -2.54 5.73 -28.16
CA ILE A 229 -2.39 7.16 -28.52
C ILE A 229 -3.70 7.90 -28.32
N ILE A 230 -4.84 7.29 -28.71
CA ILE A 230 -6.18 7.85 -28.51
C ILE A 230 -6.44 8.05 -27.02
N GLU A 231 -6.26 6.99 -26.21
CA GLU A 231 -6.40 7.02 -24.76
C GLU A 231 -5.59 8.16 -24.12
N GLU A 232 -4.29 8.22 -24.43
CA GLU A 232 -3.42 9.29 -23.91
C GLU A 232 -3.87 10.70 -24.33
N LYS A 233 -4.36 10.89 -25.56
CA LYS A 233 -4.85 12.19 -26.04
C LYS A 233 -6.15 12.59 -25.35
N ILE A 234 -7.07 11.64 -25.10
CA ILE A 234 -8.31 11.90 -24.38
C ILE A 234 -8.01 12.27 -22.93
N VAL A 235 -7.17 11.49 -22.25
CA VAL A 235 -6.76 11.75 -20.85
C VAL A 235 -6.10 13.13 -20.73
N LYS A 236 -5.24 13.53 -21.68
CA LYS A 236 -4.60 14.83 -21.69
C LYS A 236 -5.49 15.99 -22.19
N ASN A 237 -6.78 15.75 -22.41
CA ASN A 237 -7.75 16.70 -22.96
C ASN A 237 -7.32 17.32 -24.33
N LYS A 238 -6.50 16.57 -25.11
CA LYS A 238 -6.08 16.93 -26.46
C LYS A 238 -6.98 16.38 -27.54
N LEU A 239 -7.87 15.45 -27.18
CA LEU A 239 -8.85 14.82 -28.03
C LEU A 239 -10.14 14.66 -27.22
N LYS A 240 -11.28 14.99 -27.83
CA LYS A 240 -12.59 14.74 -27.21
C LYS A 240 -12.93 13.27 -27.29
N ASN A 241 -13.54 12.73 -26.24
CA ASN A 241 -14.06 11.38 -26.23
C ASN A 241 -15.39 11.29 -27.02
N GLU A 242 -15.31 11.60 -28.31
CA GLU A 242 -16.42 11.56 -29.26
C GLU A 242 -15.98 10.77 -30.51
N GLN A 243 -16.83 9.88 -31.02
CA GLN A 243 -16.49 9.00 -32.15
C GLN A 243 -15.97 9.78 -33.36
N ALA A 244 -16.67 10.83 -33.77
CA ALA A 244 -16.27 11.66 -34.92
C ALA A 244 -14.90 12.31 -34.73
N ALA A 245 -14.61 12.81 -33.52
CA ALA A 245 -13.31 13.42 -33.19
C ALA A 245 -12.19 12.38 -33.23
N ILE A 246 -12.44 11.20 -32.69
CA ILE A 246 -11.46 10.09 -32.66
C ILE A 246 -11.18 9.61 -34.09
N PHE A 247 -12.20 9.39 -34.92
CA PHE A 247 -12.01 8.97 -36.31
C PHE A 247 -11.27 10.02 -37.13
N ALA A 248 -11.57 11.31 -36.93
CA ALA A 248 -10.83 12.39 -37.59
C ALA A 248 -9.34 12.44 -37.17
N GLU A 249 -9.04 12.04 -35.93
CA GLU A 249 -7.67 11.98 -35.45
C GLU A 249 -6.90 10.78 -36.00
N VAL A 250 -7.54 9.62 -36.08
CA VAL A 250 -6.95 8.38 -36.66
C VAL A 250 -6.62 8.59 -38.15
N LYS A 251 -7.46 9.32 -38.91
CA LYS A 251 -7.18 9.65 -40.34
C LYS A 251 -5.90 10.43 -40.58
N LYS A 252 -5.32 11.06 -39.51
CA LYS A 252 -4.08 11.85 -39.59
C LYS A 252 -2.84 11.04 -39.23
N MET A 253 -3.04 9.82 -38.71
CA MET A 253 -1.95 8.93 -38.29
C MET A 253 -1.48 8.06 -39.43
#